data_f367dc1f7417b1e390bb11ab7b49db04
#
_entry.id   f367dc1f7417b1e390bb11ab7b49db04
#
_cell.length_a   1.000
_cell.length_b   1.000
_cell.length_c   1.000
_cell.angle_alpha   90.00
_cell.angle_beta   90.00
_cell.angle_gamma   90.00
#
_symmetry.space_group_name_H-M   'P 1'
#
loop_
_entity.id
_entity.type
_entity.pdbx_description
1 polymer ?
#
loop_
_entity_poly.entity_id
_entity_poly.type
_entity_poly.pdbx_seq_one_letter_code
_entity_poly.pdbx_strand_id
1 'polypeptide(L)'
;MSSVRPYPLPGPTYGPAAAFPSGVDTVKARDRRGRERAISGNRLTSWAFAEAYGEPDAGTAEGAALRWARERAEAAGVRAVSPGTGDALRLLAAATGARAVVEIGTGTGVSGIYLLQGLSPDGVLTTVDVEPERQQFARQAFRMAGFASNRARLIPGPALDVLPRLTDGGYDLVFYDGDRLECLECLGESLRLLRPGGLVCYTGVFAGGRTVDSGPQPTEVLRLRELLRAVRERKDLVPALLPVGDGLLCAARA
;
A
#
# COMPACT_ATOMS: atom_id res chain seq x y z
N MET A 1 -17.88 30.46 -18.25
CA MET A 1 -17.55 30.41 -16.82
C MET A 1 -18.56 29.50 -16.13
N SER A 2 -18.23 28.22 -15.99
CA SER A 2 -19.11 27.21 -15.38
C SER A 2 -18.66 27.04 -13.92
N SER A 3 -19.52 27.40 -12.97
CA SER A 3 -19.27 27.29 -11.52
C SER A 3 -19.36 25.82 -11.11
N VAL A 4 -18.22 25.22 -10.83
CA VAL A 4 -18.14 23.92 -10.14
C VAL A 4 -18.57 24.13 -8.70
N ARG A 5 -19.72 23.57 -8.32
CA ARG A 5 -20.14 23.52 -6.90
C ARG A 5 -19.29 22.44 -6.19
N PRO A 6 -18.67 22.77 -5.04
CA PRO A 6 -18.00 21.74 -4.24
C PRO A 6 -19.03 20.79 -3.65
N TYR A 7 -18.81 19.49 -3.83
CA TYR A 7 -19.55 18.43 -3.12
C TYR A 7 -19.22 18.54 -1.63
N PRO A 8 -20.20 18.62 -0.73
CA PRO A 8 -19.95 18.50 0.69
C PRO A 8 -19.59 17.04 1.00
N LEU A 9 -18.34 16.81 1.40
CA LEU A 9 -17.94 15.55 2.00
C LEU A 9 -18.66 15.42 3.35
N PRO A 10 -19.33 14.31 3.67
CA PRO A 10 -19.83 14.06 5.02
C PRO A 10 -18.60 14.04 5.95
N GLY A 11 -18.59 14.88 6.96
CA GLY A 11 -17.53 14.90 7.98
C GLY A 11 -17.50 13.55 8.72
N PRO A 12 -16.30 13.05 9.06
CA PRO A 12 -16.19 11.83 9.82
C PRO A 12 -16.85 11.99 11.19
N THR A 13 -17.80 11.12 11.51
CA THR A 13 -18.31 10.97 12.88
C THR A 13 -17.27 10.17 13.66
N TYR A 14 -16.44 10.87 14.45
CA TYR A 14 -15.53 10.21 15.37
C TYR A 14 -16.33 9.53 16.49
N GLY A 15 -16.28 8.20 16.53
CA GLY A 15 -16.71 7.44 17.70
C GLY A 15 -15.83 7.76 18.92
N PRO A 16 -16.28 7.40 20.16
CA PRO A 16 -15.52 7.68 21.37
C PRO A 16 -14.11 7.09 21.24
N ALA A 17 -13.10 7.92 21.49
CA ALA A 17 -11.69 7.60 21.42
C ALA A 17 -11.41 6.26 22.15
N ALA A 18 -10.88 5.29 21.43
CA ALA A 18 -10.39 4.06 22.04
C ALA A 18 -9.38 4.40 23.13
N ALA A 19 -9.57 3.82 24.32
CA ALA A 19 -8.70 4.06 25.45
C ALA A 19 -7.26 3.64 25.09
N PHE A 20 -6.32 4.57 25.24
CA PHE A 20 -4.91 4.32 24.99
C PHE A 20 -4.37 3.21 25.91
N PRO A 21 -3.64 2.21 25.40
CA PRO A 21 -2.97 1.24 26.25
C PRO A 21 -1.92 1.97 27.10
N SER A 22 -2.07 1.92 28.40
CA SER A 22 -1.08 2.38 29.37
C SER A 22 0.04 1.36 29.45
N GLY A 23 1.25 1.76 29.06
CA GLY A 23 2.48 1.00 29.25
C GLY A 23 3.09 0.48 27.97
N VAL A 24 3.89 1.32 27.31
CA VAL A 24 4.77 0.89 26.21
C VAL A 24 6.21 1.05 26.71
N ASP A 25 6.92 -0.09 26.81
CA ASP A 25 8.33 -0.12 27.12
C ASP A 25 9.16 0.62 26.08
N THR A 26 10.26 1.22 26.54
CA THR A 26 11.18 1.99 25.71
C THR A 26 11.85 1.10 24.67
N VAL A 27 11.62 1.34 23.39
CA VAL A 27 12.36 0.67 22.31
C VAL A 27 13.67 1.40 22.06
N LYS A 28 14.79 0.66 22.06
CA LYS A 28 16.12 1.21 21.76
C LYS A 28 16.36 1.16 20.25
N ALA A 29 16.64 2.31 19.65
CA ALA A 29 17.07 2.42 18.25
C ALA A 29 18.49 3.00 18.18
N ARG A 30 19.32 2.55 17.21
CA ARG A 30 20.66 3.10 16.97
C ARG A 30 20.62 4.15 15.87
N ASP A 31 21.26 5.30 16.13
CA ASP A 31 21.46 6.33 15.11
C ASP A 31 22.59 5.91 14.12
N ARG A 32 22.79 6.67 13.02
CA ARG A 32 23.86 6.42 12.02
C ARG A 32 25.28 6.43 12.61
N ARG A 33 25.46 6.88 13.85
CA ARG A 33 26.74 6.90 14.59
C ARG A 33 26.80 5.80 15.65
N GLY A 34 25.89 4.82 15.62
CA GLY A 34 25.85 3.70 16.54
C GLY A 34 25.38 4.03 17.95
N ARG A 35 24.91 5.24 18.23
CA ARG A 35 24.43 5.65 19.54
C ARG A 35 22.99 5.18 19.77
N GLU A 36 22.76 4.49 20.89
CA GLU A 36 21.41 4.11 21.30
C GLU A 36 20.61 5.37 21.65
N ARG A 37 19.47 5.54 20.99
CA ARG A 37 18.45 6.49 21.40
C ARG A 37 17.22 5.71 21.84
N ALA A 38 16.73 6.02 23.04
CA ALA A 38 15.43 5.57 23.48
C ALA A 38 14.36 6.26 22.63
N ILE A 39 13.55 5.47 21.93
CA ILE A 39 12.30 5.97 21.36
C ILE A 39 11.35 6.11 22.55
N SER A 40 10.93 7.34 22.86
CA SER A 40 10.01 7.59 23.98
C SER A 40 8.68 6.86 23.74
N GLY A 41 8.05 6.36 24.78
CA GLY A 41 6.73 5.73 24.72
C GLY A 41 5.71 6.56 23.96
N ASN A 42 5.79 7.90 24.01
CA ASN A 42 4.95 8.81 23.23
C ASN A 42 5.07 8.64 21.72
N ARG A 43 6.23 8.28 21.17
CA ARG A 43 6.38 8.05 19.72
C ARG A 43 5.71 6.76 19.26
N LEU A 44 5.85 5.68 20.02
CA LEU A 44 5.19 4.41 19.69
C LEU A 44 3.66 4.55 19.79
N THR A 45 3.17 5.25 20.80
CA THR A 45 1.74 5.56 20.94
C THR A 45 1.23 6.41 19.79
N SER A 46 1.99 7.43 19.36
CA SER A 46 1.62 8.28 18.21
C SER A 46 1.60 7.48 16.90
N TRP A 47 2.53 6.54 16.71
CA TRP A 47 2.52 5.67 15.52
C TRP A 47 1.34 4.71 15.54
N ALA A 48 1.05 4.07 16.68
CA ALA A 48 -0.12 3.21 16.82
C ALA A 48 -1.42 3.97 16.55
N PHE A 49 -1.52 5.21 17.03
CA PHE A 49 -2.64 6.09 16.72
C PHE A 49 -2.73 6.41 15.23
N ALA A 50 -1.61 6.79 14.59
CA ALA A 50 -1.57 7.09 13.16
C ALA A 50 -1.94 5.86 12.30
N GLU A 51 -1.49 4.65 12.70
CA GLU A 51 -1.86 3.41 12.02
C GLU A 51 -3.36 3.09 12.11
N ALA A 52 -4.03 3.48 13.19
CA ALA A 52 -5.46 3.24 13.38
C ALA A 52 -6.34 4.41 12.94
N TYR A 53 -5.76 5.56 12.60
CA TYR A 53 -6.48 6.81 12.39
C TYR A 53 -7.53 6.76 11.28
N GLY A 54 -7.23 6.11 10.18
CA GLY A 54 -8.11 6.04 9.01
C GLY A 54 -8.84 4.71 8.89
N GLU A 55 -8.80 3.85 9.91
CA GLU A 55 -9.51 2.57 9.85
C GLU A 55 -11.02 2.81 9.79
N PRO A 56 -11.71 2.34 8.74
CA PRO A 56 -13.14 2.58 8.60
C PRO A 56 -13.92 1.96 9.74
N ASP A 57 -14.99 2.64 10.17
CA ASP A 57 -15.91 2.10 11.18
C ASP A 57 -16.40 0.72 10.75
N ALA A 58 -16.32 -0.23 11.66
CA ALA A 58 -16.75 -1.60 11.47
C ALA A 58 -18.25 -1.74 11.08
N GLY A 59 -19.06 -0.74 11.36
CA GLY A 59 -20.47 -0.65 10.99
C GLY A 59 -20.71 -0.25 9.53
N THR A 60 -19.71 0.25 8.82
CA THR A 60 -19.84 0.59 7.41
C THR A 60 -19.62 -0.62 6.50
N ALA A 61 -20.10 -0.56 5.26
CA ALA A 61 -19.89 -1.62 4.26
C ALA A 61 -18.40 -1.85 4.00
N GLU A 62 -17.63 -0.76 3.89
CA GLU A 62 -16.17 -0.79 3.69
C GLU A 62 -15.45 -1.41 4.89
N GLY A 63 -15.80 -1.00 6.12
CA GLY A 63 -15.20 -1.55 7.34
C GLY A 63 -15.51 -3.04 7.52
N ALA A 64 -16.75 -3.46 7.21
CA ALA A 64 -17.14 -4.87 7.20
C ALA A 64 -16.35 -5.67 6.13
N ALA A 65 -16.19 -5.12 4.93
CA ALA A 65 -15.45 -5.76 3.84
C ALA A 65 -13.96 -5.89 4.17
N LEU A 66 -13.32 -4.84 4.72
CA LEU A 66 -11.93 -4.86 5.14
C LEU A 66 -11.68 -5.89 6.25
N ARG A 67 -12.54 -5.94 7.26
CA ARG A 67 -12.45 -6.94 8.32
C ARG A 67 -12.55 -8.35 7.75
N TRP A 68 -13.55 -8.61 6.92
CA TRP A 68 -13.73 -9.90 6.27
C TRP A 68 -12.50 -10.29 5.42
N ALA A 69 -11.97 -9.36 4.63
CA ALA A 69 -10.78 -9.59 3.81
C ALA A 69 -9.54 -9.90 4.66
N ARG A 70 -9.35 -9.22 5.81
CA ARG A 70 -8.25 -9.48 6.76
C ARG A 70 -8.37 -10.86 7.40
N GLU A 71 -9.57 -11.28 7.81
CA GLU A 71 -9.83 -12.63 8.33
C GLU A 71 -9.48 -13.71 7.30
N ARG A 72 -9.79 -13.48 6.01
CA ARG A 72 -9.40 -14.39 4.92
C ARG A 72 -7.89 -14.40 4.68
N ALA A 73 -7.23 -13.24 4.79
CA ALA A 73 -5.78 -13.15 4.68
C ALA A 73 -5.10 -13.95 5.79
N GLU A 74 -5.54 -13.80 7.03
CA GLU A 74 -5.03 -14.55 8.19
C GLU A 74 -5.21 -16.05 7.99
N ALA A 75 -6.42 -16.49 7.60
CA ALA A 75 -6.73 -17.90 7.35
C ALA A 75 -5.88 -18.50 6.20
N ALA A 76 -5.50 -17.69 5.21
CA ALA A 76 -4.66 -18.09 4.08
C ALA A 76 -3.15 -17.92 4.36
N GLY A 77 -2.73 -17.45 5.53
CA GLY A 77 -1.34 -17.14 5.86
C GLY A 77 -0.76 -15.98 5.02
N VAL A 78 -1.60 -15.09 4.52
CA VAL A 78 -1.21 -13.93 3.71
C VAL A 78 -1.13 -12.70 4.60
N ARG A 79 -0.05 -11.94 4.46
CA ARG A 79 0.09 -10.66 5.17
C ARG A 79 -0.67 -9.56 4.41
N ALA A 80 -1.74 -9.05 5.00
CA ALA A 80 -2.42 -7.87 4.49
C ALA A 80 -1.67 -6.58 4.90
N VAL A 81 -1.80 -5.52 4.09
CA VAL A 81 -1.27 -4.20 4.45
C VAL A 81 -1.91 -3.66 5.73
N SER A 82 -1.15 -2.89 6.52
CA SER A 82 -1.69 -2.23 7.71
C SER A 82 -2.72 -1.16 7.34
N PRO A 83 -3.58 -0.73 8.29
CA PRO A 83 -4.51 0.38 8.06
C PRO A 83 -3.78 1.65 7.60
N GLY A 84 -2.68 2.03 8.24
CA GLY A 84 -1.91 3.21 7.86
C GLY A 84 -1.30 3.12 6.45
N THR A 85 -0.85 1.93 6.04
CA THR A 85 -0.41 1.71 4.64
C THR A 85 -1.59 1.86 3.67
N GLY A 86 -2.75 1.28 4.01
CA GLY A 86 -3.97 1.43 3.22
C GLY A 86 -4.39 2.89 3.05
N ASP A 87 -4.39 3.66 4.14
CA ASP A 87 -4.73 5.09 4.11
C ASP A 87 -3.75 5.90 3.28
N ALA A 88 -2.45 5.59 3.35
CA ALA A 88 -1.45 6.24 2.50
C ALA A 88 -1.73 5.95 1.02
N LEU A 89 -2.05 4.71 0.66
CA LEU A 89 -2.40 4.34 -0.73
C LEU A 89 -3.67 5.05 -1.21
N ARG A 90 -4.71 5.09 -0.37
CA ARG A 90 -5.95 5.83 -0.65
C ARG A 90 -5.68 7.32 -0.89
N LEU A 91 -4.90 7.95 0.00
CA LEU A 91 -4.52 9.35 -0.12
C LEU A 91 -3.73 9.61 -1.40
N LEU A 92 -2.72 8.79 -1.72
CA LEU A 92 -1.89 8.94 -2.91
C LEU A 92 -2.71 8.78 -4.19
N ALA A 93 -3.62 7.80 -4.25
CA ALA A 93 -4.53 7.64 -5.39
C ALA A 93 -5.47 8.85 -5.55
N ALA A 94 -6.04 9.36 -4.45
CA ALA A 94 -6.90 10.54 -4.48
C ALA A 94 -6.14 11.82 -4.86
N ALA A 95 -4.95 12.05 -4.27
CA ALA A 95 -4.13 13.24 -4.53
C ALA A 95 -3.64 13.34 -5.98
N THR A 96 -3.42 12.19 -6.63
CA THR A 96 -3.03 12.14 -8.05
C THR A 96 -4.23 12.15 -9.01
N GLY A 97 -5.46 12.12 -8.47
CA GLY A 97 -6.68 11.97 -9.27
C GLY A 97 -6.67 10.67 -10.08
N ALA A 98 -6.11 9.60 -9.52
CA ALA A 98 -5.84 8.37 -10.23
C ALA A 98 -7.11 7.77 -10.86
N ARG A 99 -7.00 7.36 -12.13
CA ARG A 99 -8.05 6.71 -12.92
C ARG A 99 -7.67 5.28 -13.33
N ALA A 100 -6.38 5.01 -13.44
CA ALA A 100 -5.85 3.71 -13.80
C ALA A 100 -4.72 3.32 -12.83
N VAL A 101 -4.95 2.27 -12.07
CA VAL A 101 -3.99 1.76 -11.07
C VAL A 101 -3.67 0.30 -11.38
N VAL A 102 -2.39 -0.07 -11.25
CA VAL A 102 -1.95 -1.47 -11.25
C VAL A 102 -1.53 -1.85 -9.84
N GLU A 103 -1.99 -2.99 -9.37
CA GLU A 103 -1.57 -3.62 -8.13
C GLU A 103 -0.94 -4.99 -8.44
N ILE A 104 0.23 -5.24 -7.88
CA ILE A 104 0.91 -6.54 -7.92
C ILE A 104 0.83 -7.13 -6.51
N GLY A 105 0.16 -8.29 -6.39
CA GLY A 105 -0.20 -8.89 -5.10
C GLY A 105 -1.63 -8.52 -4.68
N THR A 106 -2.64 -9.14 -5.32
CA THR A 106 -4.07 -8.92 -4.99
C THR A 106 -4.38 -9.36 -3.56
N GLY A 107 -3.79 -10.47 -3.11
CA GLY A 107 -4.13 -11.11 -1.86
C GLY A 107 -5.64 -11.31 -1.73
N THR A 108 -6.18 -11.00 -0.57
CA THR A 108 -7.63 -11.06 -0.29
C THR A 108 -8.37 -9.75 -0.56
N GLY A 109 -7.68 -8.74 -1.14
CA GLY A 109 -8.26 -7.48 -1.59
C GLY A 109 -8.22 -6.33 -0.58
N VAL A 110 -7.47 -6.45 0.52
CA VAL A 110 -7.40 -5.37 1.54
C VAL A 110 -6.85 -4.09 0.93
N SER A 111 -5.67 -4.10 0.31
CA SER A 111 -5.05 -2.95 -0.36
C SER A 111 -5.91 -2.44 -1.51
N GLY A 112 -6.49 -3.37 -2.28
CA GLY A 112 -7.39 -3.05 -3.40
C GLY A 112 -8.62 -2.25 -2.97
N ILE A 113 -9.21 -2.49 -1.79
CA ILE A 113 -10.32 -1.67 -1.25
C ILE A 113 -9.84 -0.23 -1.03
N TYR A 114 -8.71 -0.01 -0.38
CA TYR A 114 -8.17 1.34 -0.14
C TYR A 114 -7.84 2.07 -1.46
N LEU A 115 -7.23 1.37 -2.42
CA LEU A 115 -6.96 1.92 -3.75
C LEU A 115 -8.26 2.32 -4.44
N LEU A 116 -9.27 1.45 -4.48
CA LEU A 116 -10.58 1.73 -5.09
C LEU A 116 -11.31 2.90 -4.44
N GLN A 117 -11.16 3.10 -3.12
CA GLN A 117 -11.70 4.28 -2.42
C GLN A 117 -11.01 5.57 -2.84
N GLY A 118 -9.70 5.53 -3.15
CA GLY A 118 -8.92 6.68 -3.57
C GLY A 118 -9.04 7.01 -5.05
N LEU A 119 -9.42 6.04 -5.90
CA LEU A 119 -9.58 6.26 -7.33
C LEU A 119 -10.75 7.19 -7.65
N SER A 120 -10.62 7.89 -8.79
CA SER A 120 -11.74 8.63 -9.39
C SER A 120 -12.96 7.72 -9.58
N PRO A 121 -14.21 8.26 -9.60
CA PRO A 121 -15.43 7.45 -9.65
C PRO A 121 -15.50 6.44 -10.80
N ASP A 122 -14.90 6.75 -11.94
CA ASP A 122 -14.79 5.90 -13.13
C ASP A 122 -13.41 5.21 -13.26
N GLY A 123 -12.56 5.35 -12.26
CA GLY A 123 -11.22 4.75 -12.24
C GLY A 123 -11.28 3.22 -12.10
N VAL A 124 -10.26 2.55 -12.64
CA VAL A 124 -10.15 1.09 -12.67
C VAL A 124 -8.87 0.63 -11.99
N LEU A 125 -9.01 -0.33 -11.08
CA LEU A 125 -7.91 -1.09 -10.50
C LEU A 125 -7.66 -2.34 -11.35
N THR A 126 -6.46 -2.47 -11.92
CA THR A 126 -5.98 -3.74 -12.47
C THR A 126 -5.11 -4.41 -11.42
N THR A 127 -5.48 -5.59 -10.94
CA THR A 127 -4.75 -6.28 -9.88
C THR A 127 -4.34 -7.69 -10.30
N VAL A 128 -3.07 -8.04 -10.02
CA VAL A 128 -2.41 -9.25 -10.49
C VAL A 128 -2.00 -10.11 -9.29
N ASP A 129 -2.29 -11.40 -9.33
CA ASP A 129 -1.85 -12.37 -8.31
C ASP A 129 -1.63 -13.75 -8.93
N VAL A 130 -0.63 -14.48 -8.46
CA VAL A 130 -0.34 -15.84 -8.88
C VAL A 130 -1.38 -16.85 -8.40
N GLU A 131 -2.14 -16.50 -7.33
CA GLU A 131 -3.10 -17.39 -6.68
C GLU A 131 -4.55 -17.01 -7.03
N PRO A 132 -5.20 -17.70 -7.98
CA PRO A 132 -6.57 -17.37 -8.39
C PRO A 132 -7.59 -17.45 -7.26
N GLU A 133 -7.37 -18.32 -6.26
CA GLU A 133 -8.26 -18.47 -5.10
C GLU A 133 -8.27 -17.20 -4.25
N ARG A 134 -7.13 -16.54 -4.06
CA ARG A 134 -7.04 -15.26 -3.35
C ARG A 134 -7.83 -14.18 -4.08
N GLN A 135 -7.77 -14.16 -5.41
CA GLN A 135 -8.55 -13.22 -6.22
C GLN A 135 -10.07 -13.43 -6.12
N GLN A 136 -10.54 -14.64 -5.81
CA GLN A 136 -11.97 -14.87 -5.53
C GLN A 136 -12.39 -14.17 -4.23
N PHE A 137 -11.56 -14.22 -3.19
CA PHE A 137 -11.80 -13.46 -1.96
C PHE A 137 -11.78 -11.95 -2.23
N ALA A 138 -10.78 -11.45 -2.96
CA ALA A 138 -10.71 -10.04 -3.32
C ALA A 138 -11.95 -9.57 -4.08
N ARG A 139 -12.42 -10.35 -5.06
CA ARG A 139 -13.67 -10.05 -5.80
C ARG A 139 -14.88 -9.96 -4.90
N GLN A 140 -14.96 -10.84 -3.89
CA GLN A 140 -16.05 -10.80 -2.91
C GLN A 140 -15.91 -9.57 -2.00
N ALA A 141 -14.70 -9.26 -1.51
CA ALA A 141 -14.42 -8.11 -0.67
C ALA A 141 -14.80 -6.78 -1.37
N PHE A 142 -14.45 -6.64 -2.66
CA PHE A 142 -14.80 -5.45 -3.45
C PHE A 142 -16.32 -5.27 -3.59
N ARG A 143 -17.05 -6.36 -3.82
CA ARG A 143 -18.53 -6.32 -3.85
C ARG A 143 -19.14 -5.94 -2.50
N MET A 144 -18.62 -6.51 -1.40
CA MET A 144 -19.06 -6.19 -0.04
C MET A 144 -18.81 -4.71 0.29
N ALA A 145 -17.69 -4.14 -0.19
CA ALA A 145 -17.39 -2.71 -0.06
C ALA A 145 -18.21 -1.81 -1.00
N GLY A 146 -19.13 -2.37 -1.81
CA GLY A 146 -20.02 -1.61 -2.68
C GLY A 146 -19.44 -1.25 -4.04
N PHE A 147 -18.27 -1.75 -4.42
CA PHE A 147 -17.68 -1.45 -5.73
C PHE A 147 -18.34 -2.27 -6.85
N ALA A 148 -18.67 -1.58 -7.95
CA ALA A 148 -19.18 -2.23 -9.16
C ALA A 148 -18.09 -3.12 -9.80
N SER A 149 -18.50 -4.21 -10.44
CA SER A 149 -17.57 -5.23 -10.98
C SER A 149 -16.64 -4.70 -12.06
N ASN A 150 -16.99 -3.64 -12.74
CA ASN A 150 -16.16 -2.98 -13.77
C ASN A 150 -15.06 -2.08 -13.16
N ARG A 151 -15.08 -1.82 -11.85
CA ARG A 151 -14.07 -1.02 -11.15
C ARG A 151 -12.79 -1.78 -10.88
N ALA A 152 -12.82 -3.12 -10.91
CA ALA A 152 -11.64 -3.95 -10.65
C ALA A 152 -11.48 -5.04 -11.70
N ARG A 153 -10.31 -5.08 -12.34
CA ARG A 153 -9.89 -6.11 -13.28
C ARG A 153 -8.87 -7.02 -12.61
N LEU A 154 -9.29 -8.23 -12.25
CA LEU A 154 -8.43 -9.22 -11.59
C LEU A 154 -7.83 -10.14 -12.66
N ILE A 155 -6.50 -10.22 -12.71
CA ILE A 155 -5.75 -11.00 -13.70
C ILE A 155 -4.92 -12.04 -12.94
N PRO A 156 -5.21 -13.34 -13.08
CA PRO A 156 -4.38 -14.38 -12.49
C PRO A 156 -3.10 -14.60 -13.31
N GLY A 157 -1.98 -14.77 -12.62
CA GLY A 157 -0.69 -15.11 -13.21
C GLY A 157 0.50 -14.40 -12.56
N PRO A 158 1.74 -14.83 -12.89
CA PRO A 158 2.96 -14.17 -12.46
C PRO A 158 3.03 -12.72 -12.95
N ALA A 159 3.51 -11.81 -12.09
CA ALA A 159 3.60 -10.40 -12.44
C ALA A 159 4.43 -10.16 -13.69
N LEU A 160 5.59 -10.80 -13.81
CA LEU A 160 6.51 -10.66 -14.94
C LEU A 160 5.94 -11.19 -16.27
N ASP A 161 4.90 -12.04 -16.23
CA ASP A 161 4.20 -12.50 -17.44
C ASP A 161 3.04 -11.58 -17.83
N VAL A 162 2.42 -10.91 -16.84
CA VAL A 162 1.24 -10.05 -17.03
C VAL A 162 1.62 -8.62 -17.36
N LEU A 163 2.55 -8.02 -16.60
CA LEU A 163 2.92 -6.61 -16.74
C LEU A 163 3.37 -6.24 -18.16
N PRO A 164 4.17 -7.05 -18.91
CA PRO A 164 4.57 -6.73 -20.27
C PRO A 164 3.42 -6.57 -21.27
N ARG A 165 2.23 -7.10 -20.95
CA ARG A 165 1.02 -7.03 -21.78
C ARG A 165 0.17 -5.79 -21.49
N LEU A 166 0.50 -5.03 -20.46
CA LEU A 166 -0.20 -3.82 -20.08
C LEU A 166 0.36 -2.60 -20.84
N THR A 167 -0.48 -1.57 -20.95
CA THR A 167 -0.20 -0.39 -21.79
C THR A 167 0.88 0.50 -21.18
N ASP A 168 1.90 0.86 -21.97
CA ASP A 168 2.94 1.81 -21.61
C ASP A 168 2.36 3.19 -21.29
N GLY A 169 2.80 3.80 -20.21
CA GLY A 169 2.40 5.15 -19.82
C GLY A 169 0.90 5.33 -19.56
N GLY A 170 0.17 4.22 -19.37
CA GLY A 170 -1.28 4.22 -19.21
C GLY A 170 -1.78 4.29 -17.77
N TYR A 171 -0.88 4.34 -16.78
CA TYR A 171 -1.26 4.21 -15.38
C TYR A 171 -0.78 5.37 -14.53
N ASP A 172 -1.62 5.76 -13.57
CA ASP A 172 -1.37 6.84 -12.62
C ASP A 172 -0.58 6.38 -11.39
N LEU A 173 -0.81 5.13 -10.98
CA LEU A 173 -0.16 4.54 -9.82
C LEU A 173 0.08 3.04 -10.05
N VAL A 174 1.27 2.56 -9.67
CA VAL A 174 1.60 1.15 -9.56
C VAL A 174 1.93 0.83 -8.12
N PHE A 175 1.21 -0.11 -7.53
CA PHE A 175 1.44 -0.60 -6.17
C PHE A 175 1.99 -2.02 -6.19
N TYR A 176 3.08 -2.26 -5.47
CA TYR A 176 3.76 -3.54 -5.40
C TYR A 176 3.71 -4.11 -3.98
N ASP A 177 3.06 -5.25 -3.84
CA ASP A 177 3.01 -6.11 -2.64
C ASP A 177 3.22 -7.59 -3.05
N GLY A 178 4.08 -7.81 -4.03
CA GLY A 178 4.42 -9.10 -4.59
C GLY A 178 5.66 -9.74 -3.94
N ASP A 179 6.23 -10.75 -4.62
CA ASP A 179 7.43 -11.44 -4.16
C ASP A 179 8.63 -10.49 -4.11
N ARG A 180 9.28 -10.39 -2.93
CA ARG A 180 10.44 -9.54 -2.72
C ARG A 180 11.64 -9.90 -3.60
N LEU A 181 11.71 -11.15 -4.07
CA LEU A 181 12.77 -11.59 -4.98
C LEU A 181 12.62 -10.99 -6.38
N GLU A 182 11.39 -10.67 -6.80
CA GLU A 182 11.08 -10.09 -8.12
C GLU A 182 10.95 -8.56 -8.11
N CYS A 183 11.17 -7.91 -6.96
CA CYS A 183 10.87 -6.49 -6.79
C CYS A 183 11.68 -5.56 -7.72
N LEU A 184 12.90 -5.92 -8.08
CA LEU A 184 13.75 -5.14 -8.98
C LEU A 184 13.35 -5.31 -10.44
N GLU A 185 13.06 -6.53 -10.85
CA GLU A 185 12.58 -6.85 -12.20
C GLU A 185 11.24 -6.15 -12.46
N CYS A 186 10.35 -6.18 -11.48
CA CYS A 186 9.08 -5.46 -11.53
C CYS A 186 9.22 -3.94 -11.50
N LEU A 187 10.33 -3.37 -11.00
CA LEU A 187 10.55 -1.91 -11.02
C LEU A 187 10.62 -1.39 -12.44
N GLY A 188 11.34 -2.06 -13.33
CA GLY A 188 11.44 -1.67 -14.75
C GLY A 188 10.07 -1.61 -15.41
N GLU A 189 9.27 -2.66 -15.25
CA GLU A 189 7.91 -2.73 -15.76
C GLU A 189 6.98 -1.68 -15.13
N SER A 190 7.04 -1.52 -13.79
CA SER A 190 6.25 -0.50 -13.11
C SER A 190 6.51 0.90 -13.66
N LEU A 191 7.77 1.26 -13.90
CA LEU A 191 8.14 2.55 -14.47
C LEU A 191 7.72 2.71 -15.94
N ARG A 192 7.75 1.63 -16.73
CA ARG A 192 7.25 1.64 -18.10
C ARG A 192 5.75 1.93 -18.14
N LEU A 193 4.99 1.30 -17.25
CA LEU A 193 3.53 1.45 -17.15
C LEU A 193 3.08 2.85 -16.72
N LEU A 194 3.89 3.53 -15.88
CA LEU A 194 3.53 4.84 -15.34
C LEU A 194 3.57 5.94 -16.42
N ARG A 195 2.55 6.80 -16.42
CA ARG A 195 2.65 8.08 -17.12
C ARG A 195 3.65 9.03 -16.42
N PRO A 196 4.11 10.11 -17.08
CA PRO A 196 4.80 11.20 -16.38
C PRO A 196 3.94 11.73 -15.21
N GLY A 197 4.56 11.96 -14.06
CA GLY A 197 3.88 12.34 -12.82
C GLY A 197 3.14 11.18 -12.11
N GLY A 198 3.17 9.97 -12.63
CA GLY A 198 2.62 8.79 -11.98
C GLY A 198 3.47 8.31 -10.80
N LEU A 199 2.89 7.51 -9.93
CA LEU A 199 3.51 7.03 -8.70
C LEU A 199 3.79 5.53 -8.75
N VAL A 200 4.98 5.10 -8.28
CA VAL A 200 5.23 3.71 -7.89
C VAL A 200 5.36 3.61 -6.39
N CYS A 201 4.72 2.60 -5.80
CA CYS A 201 4.72 2.35 -4.36
C CYS A 201 5.07 0.89 -4.07
N TYR A 202 6.00 0.64 -3.14
CA TYR A 202 6.42 -0.68 -2.66
C TYR A 202 6.20 -0.79 -1.17
N THR A 203 5.45 -1.79 -0.71
CA THR A 203 5.22 -2.02 0.72
C THR A 203 6.19 -3.04 1.32
N GLY A 204 6.28 -3.07 2.65
CA GLY A 204 7.07 -4.06 3.39
C GLY A 204 8.59 -3.89 3.25
N VAL A 205 9.05 -2.70 2.85
CA VAL A 205 10.46 -2.45 2.54
C VAL A 205 11.36 -2.40 3.77
N PHE A 206 10.80 -2.32 4.99
CA PHE A 206 11.58 -2.43 6.22
C PHE A 206 11.90 -3.89 6.59
N ALA A 207 11.14 -4.84 6.08
CA ALA A 207 11.31 -6.27 6.36
C ALA A 207 11.39 -6.58 7.87
N GLY A 208 10.51 -5.97 8.67
CA GLY A 208 10.53 -6.07 10.13
C GLY A 208 11.77 -5.43 10.77
N GLY A 209 12.30 -4.36 10.16
CA GLY A 209 13.51 -3.65 10.62
C GLY A 209 14.82 -4.20 10.04
N ARG A 210 14.81 -5.39 9.40
CA ARG A 210 16.03 -6.06 8.91
C ARG A 210 16.73 -5.30 7.78
N THR A 211 16.04 -4.45 7.05
CA THR A 211 16.63 -3.66 5.96
C THR A 211 17.71 -2.71 6.46
N VAL A 212 17.63 -2.24 7.70
CA VAL A 212 18.63 -1.33 8.30
C VAL A 212 19.68 -2.04 9.17
N ASP A 213 19.54 -3.33 9.43
CA ASP A 213 20.49 -4.12 10.23
C ASP A 213 21.81 -4.33 9.47
N SER A 214 22.93 -4.30 10.18
CA SER A 214 24.29 -4.46 9.59
C SER A 214 24.74 -5.91 9.44
N GLY A 215 24.04 -6.88 10.08
CA GLY A 215 24.39 -8.31 10.06
C GLY A 215 24.04 -9.00 8.72
N PRO A 216 24.38 -10.29 8.60
CA PRO A 216 23.96 -11.11 7.47
C PRO A 216 22.44 -11.12 7.32
N GLN A 217 21.97 -10.99 6.09
CA GLN A 217 20.52 -10.89 5.79
C GLN A 217 20.11 -11.93 4.73
N PRO A 218 18.86 -12.41 4.79
CA PRO A 218 18.28 -13.22 3.71
C PRO A 218 18.26 -12.49 2.37
N THR A 219 18.21 -13.25 1.27
CA THR A 219 18.22 -12.72 -0.10
C THR A 219 17.11 -11.69 -0.32
N GLU A 220 15.91 -11.91 0.20
CA GLU A 220 14.77 -11.00 0.08
C GLU A 220 15.07 -9.62 0.69
N VAL A 221 15.80 -9.58 1.81
CA VAL A 221 16.20 -8.30 2.44
C VAL A 221 17.28 -7.61 1.63
N LEU A 222 18.20 -8.37 1.04
CA LEU A 222 19.23 -7.82 0.14
C LEU A 222 18.57 -7.21 -1.11
N ARG A 223 17.59 -7.88 -1.71
CA ARG A 223 16.80 -7.36 -2.84
C ARG A 223 16.08 -6.06 -2.49
N LEU A 224 15.48 -5.96 -1.30
CA LEU A 224 14.85 -4.70 -0.85
C LEU A 224 15.87 -3.56 -0.67
N ARG A 225 17.09 -3.86 -0.18
CA ARG A 225 18.17 -2.86 -0.11
C ARG A 225 18.62 -2.39 -1.48
N GLU A 226 18.72 -3.30 -2.44
CA GLU A 226 19.03 -2.99 -3.84
C GLU A 226 17.90 -2.13 -4.45
N LEU A 227 16.63 -2.47 -4.24
CA LEU A 227 15.48 -1.67 -4.68
C LEU A 227 15.53 -0.24 -4.12
N LEU A 228 15.73 -0.09 -2.79
CA LEU A 228 15.82 1.22 -2.15
C LEU A 228 16.96 2.06 -2.73
N ARG A 229 18.11 1.44 -3.04
CA ARG A 229 19.24 2.10 -3.68
C ARG A 229 18.91 2.48 -5.13
N ALA A 230 18.40 1.52 -5.91
CA ALA A 230 18.05 1.74 -7.31
C ALA A 230 17.06 2.89 -7.49
N VAL A 231 16.00 2.95 -6.67
CA VAL A 231 15.01 4.05 -6.71
C VAL A 231 15.65 5.38 -6.30
N ARG A 232 16.51 5.39 -5.27
CA ARG A 232 17.15 6.61 -4.76
C ARG A 232 18.15 7.21 -5.75
N GLU A 233 18.85 6.39 -6.53
CA GLU A 233 19.90 6.81 -7.46
C GLU A 233 19.34 7.29 -8.81
N ARG A 234 18.09 7.03 -9.11
CA ARG A 234 17.43 7.44 -10.36
C ARG A 234 17.12 8.94 -10.34
N LYS A 235 17.52 9.62 -11.41
CA LYS A 235 17.28 11.07 -11.58
C LYS A 235 15.87 11.39 -12.08
N ASP A 236 15.20 10.42 -12.66
CA ASP A 236 13.84 10.52 -13.19
C ASP A 236 12.78 10.14 -12.14
N LEU A 237 13.18 9.97 -10.89
CA LEU A 237 12.29 9.66 -9.78
C LEU A 237 12.46 10.64 -8.62
N VAL A 238 11.34 10.99 -7.99
CA VAL A 238 11.29 11.75 -6.73
C VAL A 238 10.85 10.80 -5.61
N PRO A 239 11.79 10.18 -4.86
CA PRO A 239 11.48 9.16 -3.89
C PRO A 239 11.10 9.72 -2.52
N ALA A 240 10.23 9.01 -1.81
CA ALA A 240 9.93 9.18 -0.39
C ALA A 240 9.80 7.81 0.29
N LEU A 241 10.32 7.70 1.51
CA LEU A 241 10.18 6.49 2.33
C LEU A 241 9.31 6.82 3.54
N LEU A 242 8.09 6.32 3.53
CA LEU A 242 7.08 6.59 4.56
C LEU A 242 7.13 5.51 5.65
N PRO A 243 7.18 5.89 6.94
CA PRO A 243 7.22 4.95 8.06
C PRO A 243 5.80 4.49 8.46
N VAL A 244 5.02 4.01 7.50
CA VAL A 244 3.69 3.41 7.70
C VAL A 244 3.79 1.90 7.50
N GLY A 245 3.09 1.13 8.32
CA GLY A 245 3.18 -0.33 8.32
C GLY A 245 4.63 -0.83 8.44
N ASP A 246 5.01 -1.79 7.60
CA ASP A 246 6.39 -2.30 7.49
C ASP A 246 7.23 -1.49 6.45
N GLY A 247 6.93 -0.19 6.30
CA GLY A 247 7.60 0.75 5.39
C GLY A 247 6.99 0.76 3.99
N LEU A 248 6.65 1.97 3.53
CA LEU A 248 6.12 2.22 2.18
C LEU A 248 7.10 3.13 1.42
N LEU A 249 7.81 2.56 0.45
CA LEU A 249 8.60 3.32 -0.51
C LEU A 249 7.66 3.86 -1.59
N CYS A 250 7.66 5.16 -1.80
CA CYS A 250 6.93 5.81 -2.89
C CYS A 250 7.91 6.57 -3.77
N ALA A 251 7.68 6.62 -5.07
CA ALA A 251 8.42 7.49 -5.97
C ALA A 251 7.53 8.02 -7.09
N ALA A 252 7.60 9.33 -7.33
CA ALA A 252 6.94 9.95 -8.47
C ALA A 252 7.88 9.91 -9.69
N ARG A 253 7.34 9.54 -10.85
CA ARG A 253 8.04 9.63 -12.13
C ARG A 253 8.06 11.09 -12.60
N ALA A 254 9.24 11.69 -12.72
CA ALA A 254 9.43 13.06 -13.19
C ALA A 254 9.08 13.23 -14.67
#